data_cb0e53b5b97b6a95e474deddec262347
#
_entry.id   cb0e53b5b97b6a95e474deddec262347
#
_cell.length_a   1.000
_cell.length_b   1.000
_cell.length_c   1.000
_cell.angle_alpha   90.00
_cell.angle_beta   90.00
_cell.angle_gamma   90.00
#
_symmetry.space_group_name_H-M   'P 1'
#
loop_
_entity.id
_entity.type
_entity.pdbx_description
1 polymer ?
#
loop_
_entity_poly.entity_id
_entity_poly.type
_entity_poly.pdbx_seq_one_letter_code
_entity_poly.pdbx_strand_id
1 'polypeptide(L)'
;MGLVGYMTKEVLKEIGNKTREFYEFVLPPIDMLQDGDNLIVTIDMPGFDKKDIKLRINGNILSINAKRETDHDGTIIWHQRPHVIDKKIRLPIDVKEGEEAVGSAKYLHGVLILKIPTKHGKDIAIE
;
A
#
# COMPACT_ATOMS: atom_id res chain seq x y z
N MET A 1 26.57 7.57 27.28
CA MET A 1 26.59 6.81 26.04
C MET A 1 25.46 5.79 26.05
N GLY A 2 24.61 5.77 25.04
CA GLY A 2 23.50 4.82 24.97
C GLY A 2 23.95 3.42 24.56
N LEU A 3 23.05 2.43 24.71
CA LEU A 3 23.29 1.04 24.32
C LEU A 3 23.75 0.89 22.86
N VAL A 4 23.29 1.79 21.99
CA VAL A 4 23.63 1.77 20.56
C VAL A 4 25.14 1.84 20.32
N GLY A 5 25.91 2.55 21.17
CA GLY A 5 27.34 2.65 21.03
C GLY A 5 28.09 1.36 21.24
N TYR A 6 27.46 0.34 21.83
CA TYR A 6 28.06 -0.97 22.09
C TYR A 6 27.52 -2.09 21.21
N MET A 7 26.61 -1.77 20.28
CA MET A 7 26.05 -2.80 19.39
C MET A 7 27.03 -3.17 18.29
N THR A 8 27.13 -4.46 18.01
CA THR A 8 27.90 -4.96 16.87
C THR A 8 27.14 -4.68 15.57
N LYS A 9 27.85 -4.75 14.44
CA LYS A 9 27.22 -4.62 13.12
C LYS A 9 26.16 -5.71 12.90
N GLU A 10 26.41 -6.92 13.37
CA GLU A 10 25.45 -8.03 13.27
C GLU A 10 24.17 -7.74 14.03
N VAL A 11 24.27 -7.18 15.23
CA VAL A 11 23.11 -6.82 16.04
C VAL A 11 22.31 -5.70 15.39
N LEU A 12 22.99 -4.67 14.87
CA LEU A 12 22.33 -3.57 14.15
C LEU A 12 21.60 -4.09 12.92
N LYS A 13 22.21 -4.98 12.16
CA LYS A 13 21.61 -5.58 10.98
C LYS A 13 20.37 -6.39 11.34
N GLU A 14 20.43 -7.17 12.41
CA GLU A 14 19.29 -7.96 12.87
C GLU A 14 18.13 -7.09 13.32
N ILE A 15 18.39 -6.03 14.08
CA ILE A 15 17.37 -5.07 14.51
C ILE A 15 16.73 -4.40 13.27
N GLY A 16 17.55 -3.99 12.31
CA GLY A 16 17.06 -3.40 11.07
C GLY A 16 16.15 -4.36 10.30
N ASN A 17 16.53 -5.62 10.19
CA ASN A 17 15.74 -6.63 9.50
C ASN A 17 14.39 -6.87 10.18
N LYS A 18 14.36 -6.98 11.51
CA LYS A 18 13.11 -7.16 12.25
C LYS A 18 12.20 -5.94 12.14
N THR A 19 12.77 -4.76 12.18
CA THR A 19 12.01 -3.52 12.03
C THR A 19 11.45 -3.39 10.63
N ARG A 20 12.22 -3.79 9.60
CA ARG A 20 11.75 -3.82 8.21
C ARG A 20 10.57 -4.77 8.05
N GLU A 21 10.65 -5.99 8.62
CA GLU A 21 9.57 -6.96 8.58
C GLU A 21 8.30 -6.40 9.22
N PHE A 22 8.45 -5.69 10.34
CA PHE A 22 7.32 -5.03 10.99
C PHE A 22 6.70 -3.97 10.09
N TYR A 23 7.51 -3.11 9.47
CA TYR A 23 7.01 -2.10 8.54
C TYR A 23 6.37 -2.71 7.31
N GLU A 24 6.91 -3.80 6.78
CA GLU A 24 6.29 -4.52 5.66
C GLU A 24 4.93 -5.11 6.05
N PHE A 25 4.75 -5.42 7.33
CA PHE A 25 3.49 -5.91 7.85
C PHE A 25 2.44 -4.80 8.01
N VAL A 26 2.83 -3.63 8.53
CA VAL A 26 1.88 -2.55 8.85
C VAL A 26 1.69 -1.54 7.73
N LEU A 27 2.68 -1.36 6.88
CA LEU A 27 2.62 -0.39 5.78
C LEU A 27 2.02 -1.04 4.52
N PRO A 28 1.48 -0.29 3.60
CA PRO A 28 1.45 1.17 3.55
C PRO A 28 0.28 1.76 4.34
N PRO A 29 0.39 3.05 4.75
CA PRO A 29 -0.75 3.78 5.31
C PRO A 29 -1.78 4.06 4.23
N ILE A 30 -3.05 3.88 4.58
CA ILE A 30 -4.16 3.95 3.63
C ILE A 30 -5.28 4.79 4.22
N ASP A 31 -5.77 5.73 3.43
CA ASP A 31 -7.00 6.45 3.70
C ASP A 31 -8.07 6.02 2.70
N MET A 32 -9.30 5.91 3.15
CA MET A 32 -10.46 5.63 2.31
C MET A 32 -11.54 6.65 2.59
N LEU A 33 -12.14 7.18 1.53
CA LEU A 33 -13.31 8.05 1.65
C LEU A 33 -14.30 7.76 0.54
N GLN A 34 -15.57 7.97 0.83
CA GLN A 34 -16.63 7.88 -0.16
C GLN A 34 -16.89 9.27 -0.71
N ASP A 35 -16.77 9.42 -2.02
CA ASP A 35 -17.07 10.66 -2.73
C ASP A 35 -18.08 10.36 -3.83
N GLY A 36 -19.36 10.69 -3.56
CA GLY A 36 -20.44 10.34 -4.49
C GLY A 36 -20.51 8.84 -4.72
N ASP A 37 -20.38 8.44 -5.97
CA ASP A 37 -20.46 7.05 -6.42
C ASP A 37 -19.11 6.35 -6.39
N ASN A 38 -18.09 6.97 -5.84
CA ASN A 38 -16.75 6.43 -5.89
C ASN A 38 -16.13 6.30 -4.50
N LEU A 39 -15.40 5.22 -4.30
CA LEU A 39 -14.50 5.06 -3.18
C LEU A 39 -13.14 5.61 -3.61
N ILE A 40 -12.61 6.54 -2.85
CA ILE A 40 -11.27 7.08 -3.08
C ILE A 40 -10.32 6.45 -2.07
N VAL A 41 -9.32 5.75 -2.56
CA VAL A 41 -8.30 5.10 -1.74
C VAL A 41 -6.98 5.79 -1.98
N THR A 42 -6.40 6.34 -0.92
CA THR A 42 -5.11 7.03 -0.98
C THR A 42 -4.09 6.23 -0.21
N ILE A 43 -2.98 5.92 -0.86
CA ILE A 43 -1.96 5.02 -0.32
C ILE A 43 -0.59 5.67 -0.45
N ASP A 44 0.12 5.80 0.66
CA ASP A 44 1.48 6.32 0.64
C ASP A 44 2.46 5.21 0.28
N MET A 45 3.09 5.33 -0.88
CA MET A 45 4.05 4.35 -1.39
C MET A 45 5.28 5.06 -1.97
N PRO A 46 6.00 5.84 -1.16
CA PRO A 46 7.15 6.58 -1.67
C PRO A 46 8.30 5.64 -2.05
N GLY A 47 9.00 5.98 -3.09
CA GLY A 47 10.22 5.29 -3.50
C GLY A 47 10.00 4.04 -4.34
N PHE A 48 8.78 3.74 -4.75
CA PHE A 48 8.51 2.67 -5.72
C PHE A 48 8.36 3.25 -7.12
N ASP A 49 8.79 2.52 -8.13
CA ASP A 49 8.52 2.88 -9.50
C ASP A 49 7.10 2.45 -9.89
N LYS A 50 6.41 3.29 -10.63
CA LYS A 50 5.06 3.00 -11.10
C LYS A 50 4.95 1.63 -11.78
N LYS A 51 5.93 1.26 -12.58
CA LYS A 51 5.96 -0.02 -13.30
C LYS A 51 6.01 -1.24 -12.37
N ASP A 52 6.45 -1.06 -11.15
CA ASP A 52 6.61 -2.14 -10.17
C ASP A 52 5.43 -2.24 -9.20
N ILE A 53 4.44 -1.37 -9.36
CA ILE A 53 3.22 -1.38 -8.54
C ILE A 53 2.13 -2.10 -9.32
N LYS A 54 1.56 -3.13 -8.71
CA LYS A 54 0.44 -3.89 -9.28
C LYS A 54 -0.76 -3.80 -8.38
N LEU A 55 -1.89 -3.47 -8.96
CA LEU A 55 -3.16 -3.35 -8.27
C LEU A 55 -4.17 -4.30 -8.89
N ARG A 56 -4.94 -4.94 -8.05
CA ARG A 56 -6.01 -5.83 -8.49
C ARG A 56 -7.19 -5.74 -7.54
N ILE A 57 -8.39 -5.72 -8.10
CA ILE A 57 -9.62 -5.83 -7.33
C ILE A 57 -10.29 -7.13 -7.73
N ASN A 58 -10.61 -7.93 -6.72
CA ASN A 58 -11.36 -9.16 -6.89
C ASN A 58 -12.48 -9.18 -5.85
N GLY A 59 -13.71 -8.95 -6.31
CA GLY A 59 -14.83 -8.69 -5.41
C GLY A 59 -14.57 -7.42 -4.59
N ASN A 60 -14.59 -7.53 -3.28
CA ASN A 60 -14.30 -6.42 -2.37
C ASN A 60 -12.87 -6.44 -1.85
N ILE A 61 -12.00 -7.24 -2.44
CA ILE A 61 -10.61 -7.34 -2.00
C ILE A 61 -9.71 -6.55 -2.97
N LEU A 62 -9.02 -5.56 -2.44
CA LEU A 62 -7.98 -4.83 -3.14
C LEU A 62 -6.63 -5.46 -2.81
N SER A 63 -5.93 -5.92 -3.84
CA SER A 63 -4.57 -6.44 -3.71
C SER A 63 -3.59 -5.38 -4.19
N ILE A 64 -2.59 -5.10 -3.36
CA ILE A 64 -1.53 -4.14 -3.66
C ILE A 64 -0.21 -4.89 -3.58
N ASN A 65 0.49 -4.97 -4.70
CA ASN A 65 1.80 -5.61 -4.77
C ASN A 65 2.79 -4.64 -5.37
N ALA A 66 3.90 -4.46 -4.68
CA ALA A 66 4.98 -3.64 -5.17
C ALA A 66 6.30 -4.19 -4.64
N LYS A 67 7.34 -4.02 -5.42
CA LYS A 67 8.69 -4.34 -4.98
C LYS A 67 9.67 -3.37 -5.60
N ARG A 68 10.76 -3.16 -4.92
CA ARG A 68 11.86 -2.36 -5.40
C ARG A 68 13.16 -3.06 -5.04
N GLU A 69 14.12 -2.93 -5.93
CA GLU A 69 15.48 -3.38 -5.66
C GLU A 69 16.28 -2.19 -5.18
N THR A 70 17.13 -2.44 -4.22
CA THR A 70 18.07 -1.43 -3.76
C THR A 70 19.46 -1.94 -4.12
N ASP A 71 20.11 -1.24 -5.06
CA ASP A 71 21.50 -1.51 -5.37
C ASP A 71 22.36 -0.97 -4.25
N HIS A 72 23.19 -1.84 -3.70
CA HIS A 72 24.09 -1.47 -2.63
C HIS A 72 25.54 -1.73 -3.03
N ASP A 73 26.30 -0.64 -3.15
CA ASP A 73 27.75 -0.70 -3.30
C ASP A 73 28.36 -0.64 -1.91
N GLY A 74 28.35 -1.73 -1.17
CA GLY A 74 28.91 -1.72 0.16
C GLY A 74 28.25 -2.72 1.08
N THR A 75 28.64 -2.67 2.34
CA THR A 75 28.10 -3.54 3.37
C THR A 75 26.88 -2.90 4.03
N ILE A 76 25.75 -3.60 3.99
CA ILE A 76 24.52 -3.13 4.64
C ILE A 76 24.71 -3.25 6.15
N ILE A 77 24.57 -2.12 6.85
CA ILE A 77 24.63 -2.07 8.32
C ILE A 77 23.23 -2.01 8.91
N TRP A 78 22.33 -1.26 8.27
CA TRP A 78 20.97 -1.06 8.73
C TRP A 78 20.03 -1.05 7.52
N HIS A 79 19.07 -1.98 7.47
CA HIS A 79 18.11 -2.08 6.38
C HIS A 79 16.71 -2.15 6.95
N GLN A 80 16.03 -1.01 7.05
CA GLN A 80 14.72 -0.86 7.64
C GLN A 80 13.63 -0.50 6.62
N ARG A 81 14.00 0.15 5.53
CA ARG A 81 13.03 0.58 4.52
C ARG A 81 12.43 -0.64 3.82
N PRO A 82 11.10 -0.75 3.75
CA PRO A 82 10.46 -1.87 3.06
C PRO A 82 10.82 -1.91 1.58
N HIS A 83 11.12 -3.08 1.06
CA HIS A 83 11.35 -3.29 -0.38
C HIS A 83 10.24 -4.12 -1.03
N VAL A 84 9.33 -4.64 -0.24
CA VAL A 84 8.19 -5.43 -0.72
C VAL A 84 6.93 -4.95 -0.03
N ILE A 85 5.88 -4.75 -0.81
CA ILE A 85 4.52 -4.53 -0.31
C ILE A 85 3.65 -5.61 -0.93
N ASP A 86 2.98 -6.37 -0.09
CA ASP A 86 2.04 -7.41 -0.50
C ASP A 86 0.86 -7.37 0.47
N LYS A 87 -0.15 -6.59 0.11
CA LYS A 87 -1.31 -6.34 0.97
C LYS A 87 -2.60 -6.70 0.25
N LYS A 88 -3.50 -7.30 1.01
CA LYS A 88 -4.89 -7.51 0.62
C LYS A 88 -5.78 -6.79 1.61
N ILE A 89 -6.61 -5.91 1.10
CA ILE A 89 -7.45 -5.04 1.92
C ILE A 89 -8.90 -5.29 1.53
N ARG A 90 -9.73 -5.56 2.53
CA ARG A 90 -11.17 -5.64 2.31
C ARG A 90 -11.74 -4.23 2.23
N LEU A 91 -12.34 -3.92 1.10
CA LEU A 91 -13.01 -2.63 0.92
C LEU A 91 -14.32 -2.62 1.73
N PRO A 92 -14.65 -1.50 2.38
CA PRO A 92 -15.80 -1.43 3.29
C PRO A 92 -17.16 -1.39 2.60
N ILE A 93 -17.18 -1.24 1.29
CA ILE A 93 -18.38 -1.08 0.48
C ILE A 93 -18.28 -1.94 -0.77
N ASP A 94 -19.44 -2.25 -1.36
CA ASP A 94 -19.49 -3.03 -2.58
C ASP A 94 -18.99 -2.22 -3.77
N VAL A 95 -18.14 -2.84 -4.58
CA VAL A 95 -17.66 -2.26 -5.83
C VAL A 95 -18.53 -2.73 -6.99
N LYS A 96 -18.59 -1.91 -8.04
CA LYS A 96 -19.31 -2.27 -9.27
C LYS A 96 -18.61 -3.44 -9.96
N GLU A 97 -19.37 -4.21 -10.73
CA GLU A 97 -18.88 -5.34 -11.50
C GLU A 97 -18.99 -5.07 -13.00
N GLY A 98 -18.25 -5.84 -13.78
CA GLY A 98 -18.25 -5.73 -15.24
C GLY A 98 -17.50 -4.49 -15.72
N GLU A 99 -17.94 -3.91 -16.82
CA GLU A 99 -17.29 -2.73 -17.42
C GLU A 99 -17.33 -1.51 -16.52
N GLU A 100 -18.35 -1.42 -15.65
CA GLU A 100 -18.50 -0.33 -14.71
C GLU A 100 -17.53 -0.41 -13.53
N ALA A 101 -16.87 -1.55 -13.37
CA ALA A 101 -15.91 -1.77 -12.30
C ALA A 101 -14.52 -1.22 -12.61
N VAL A 102 -14.32 -0.61 -13.77
CA VAL A 102 -13.03 -0.09 -14.16
C VAL A 102 -12.72 1.16 -13.35
N GLY A 103 -11.86 1.00 -12.36
CA GLY A 103 -11.34 2.11 -11.59
C GLY A 103 -10.23 2.84 -12.33
N SER A 104 -9.79 3.93 -11.78
CA SER A 104 -8.61 4.64 -12.23
C SER A 104 -7.61 4.76 -11.10
N ALA A 105 -6.34 4.80 -11.44
CA ALA A 105 -5.27 4.97 -10.48
C ALA A 105 -4.26 5.99 -11.00
N LYS A 106 -3.78 6.82 -10.10
CA LYS A 106 -2.70 7.77 -10.36
C LYS A 106 -1.63 7.59 -9.31
N TYR A 107 -0.38 7.63 -9.74
CA TYR A 107 0.76 7.59 -8.84
C TYR A 107 1.61 8.84 -9.07
N LEU A 108 1.66 9.71 -8.06
CA LEU A 108 2.35 10.98 -8.15
C LEU A 108 2.95 11.33 -6.79
N HIS A 109 4.20 11.76 -6.78
CA HIS A 109 4.92 12.16 -5.56
C HIS A 109 4.90 11.10 -4.45
N GLY A 110 4.98 9.83 -4.84
CA GLY A 110 4.96 8.74 -3.88
C GLY A 110 3.58 8.39 -3.32
N VAL A 111 2.53 9.00 -3.84
CA VAL A 111 1.15 8.75 -3.40
C VAL A 111 0.37 8.10 -4.52
N LEU A 112 -0.25 6.97 -4.20
CA LEU A 112 -1.14 6.25 -5.10
C LEU A 112 -2.58 6.60 -4.75
N ILE A 113 -3.34 7.08 -5.72
CA ILE A 113 -4.74 7.44 -5.54
C ILE A 113 -5.58 6.60 -6.48
N LEU A 114 -6.48 5.80 -5.90
CA LEU A 114 -7.43 4.99 -6.65
C LEU A 114 -8.83 5.58 -6.53
N LYS A 115 -9.52 5.57 -7.65
CA LYS A 115 -10.94 5.93 -7.72
C LYS A 115 -11.69 4.69 -8.16
N ILE A 116 -12.51 4.13 -7.28
CA ILE A 116 -13.19 2.86 -7.48
C ILE A 116 -14.69 3.10 -7.51
N PRO A 117 -15.37 2.82 -8.63
CA PRO A 117 -16.82 2.91 -8.69
C PRO A 117 -17.49 1.92 -7.73
N THR A 118 -18.51 2.37 -7.04
CA THR A 118 -19.20 1.58 -6.03
C THR A 118 -20.66 1.40 -6.36
N LYS A 119 -21.25 0.31 -5.84
CA LYS A 119 -22.68 0.08 -5.96
C LYS A 119 -23.42 0.94 -4.94
N HIS A 120 -24.52 1.52 -5.39
CA HIS A 120 -25.45 2.22 -4.50
C HIS A 120 -26.73 1.43 -4.33
N GLY A 121 -27.34 1.57 -3.15
CA GLY A 121 -28.70 1.19 -2.99
C GLY A 121 -29.59 2.02 -3.91
N LYS A 122 -30.69 1.44 -4.37
CA LYS A 122 -31.67 2.19 -5.14
C LYS A 122 -32.52 3.02 -4.19
N ASP A 123 -32.73 4.29 -4.56
CA ASP A 123 -33.68 5.13 -3.87
C ASP A 123 -35.10 4.58 -4.09
N ILE A 124 -35.87 4.58 -3.03
CA ILE A 124 -37.27 4.18 -3.09
C ILE A 124 -38.12 5.45 -3.24
N ALA A 125 -38.85 5.53 -4.33
CA ALA A 125 -39.76 6.63 -4.55
C ALA A 125 -40.92 6.57 -3.54
N ILE A 126 -41.22 7.68 -2.92
CA ILE A 126 -42.35 7.80 -1.99
C ILE A 126 -43.54 8.34 -2.76
N GLU A 127 -44.57 7.54 -2.84
CA GLU A 127 -45.82 7.95 -3.48
C GLU A 127 -46.72 8.75 -2.52
#